data_1884f2e928484ed2e5d136df8e643057
#
_entry.id   1884f2e928484ed2e5d136df8e643057
#
_cell.length_a   1.000
_cell.length_b   1.000
_cell.length_c   1.000
_cell.angle_alpha   90.00
_cell.angle_beta   90.00
_cell.angle_gamma   90.00
#
_symmetry.space_group_name_H-M   'P 1'
#
loop_
_entity.id
_entity.type
_entity.pdbx_description
1 polymer ?
#
loop_
_entity_poly.entity_id
_entity_poly.type
_entity_poly.pdbx_seq_one_letter_code
_entity_poly.pdbx_strand_id
1 'polypeptide(L)'
;MVCTVVAAGVIVGGASTGIAWAGGPDGVVEQDTSVAVGTGAFINAIVGFTATGATNDEASANVIAACQAAGGVNCTADEVTNDNLCIASVASDLTDVVAGGAGPTVEAARQDALNKAMANGTPEGADAVVVVSACP
;
A
#
# COMPACT_ATOMS: atom_id res chain seq x y z
N MET A 1 7.48 14.55 11.87
CA MET A 1 7.47 13.85 10.58
C MET A 1 6.25 14.26 9.81
N VAL A 2 6.41 14.45 8.54
CA VAL A 2 5.31 14.92 7.71
C VAL A 2 4.82 13.77 6.85
N CYS A 3 3.52 13.55 6.85
CA CYS A 3 2.95 12.55 5.99
C CYS A 3 2.76 13.15 4.61
N THR A 4 3.39 12.57 3.65
CA THR A 4 3.31 13.04 2.30
C THR A 4 2.57 12.01 1.48
N VAL A 5 1.57 12.43 0.84
CA VAL A 5 0.88 11.55 -0.07
C VAL A 5 1.64 11.57 -1.36
N VAL A 6 2.23 10.52 -1.66
CA VAL A 6 2.90 10.38 -2.89
C VAL A 6 2.11 9.40 -3.65
N ALA A 7 1.60 9.79 -4.63
CA ALA A 7 0.90 8.90 -5.42
C ALA A 7 1.84 8.09 -6.10
N ALA A 8 2.40 7.38 -5.47
CA ALA A 8 3.35 6.75 -6.02
C ALA A 8 3.06 5.73 -6.85
N GLY A 9 2.52 5.75 -7.55
CA GLY A 9 2.27 4.82 -8.34
C GLY A 9 3.36 4.05 -8.80
N VAL A 10 4.16 3.75 -8.11
CA VAL A 10 5.18 2.96 -8.56
C VAL A 10 4.71 1.61 -8.61
N ILE A 11 4.54 1.11 -9.68
CA ILE A 11 4.14 -0.17 -9.81
C ILE A 11 5.31 -0.93 -10.07
N VAL A 12 5.70 -1.62 -9.18
CA VAL A 12 6.76 -2.45 -9.38
C VAL A 12 6.21 -3.72 -9.71
N GLY A 13 5.65 -3.94 -10.50
CA GLY A 13 5.14 -5.10 -10.76
C GLY A 13 6.04 -5.85 -11.41
N GLY A 14 6.46 -6.42 -11.16
CA GLY A 14 7.03 -7.18 -11.81
C GLY A 14 7.30 -6.73 -12.97
N ALA A 15 7.42 -6.01 -12.90
CA ALA A 15 7.57 -5.62 -13.88
C ALA A 15 8.21 -6.30 -14.62
N SER A 16 8.15 -6.52 -14.49
CA SER A 16 8.34 -6.90 -15.01
C SER A 16 7.95 -7.33 -15.72
N THR A 17 7.80 -7.35 -15.85
CA THR A 17 7.32 -7.68 -16.41
C THR A 17 6.75 -7.55 -17.12
N GLY A 18 6.63 -7.22 -17.23
CA GLY A 18 6.06 -7.09 -17.82
C GLY A 18 5.70 -6.92 -18.55
N ILE A 19 5.79 -6.83 -18.87
CA ILE A 19 5.38 -6.61 -19.43
C ILE A 19 5.13 -7.13 -20.14
N ALA A 20 5.21 -7.53 -20.21
CA ALA A 20 4.83 -7.94 -20.75
C ALA A 20 4.07 -8.12 -21.03
N TRP A 21 3.91 -8.09 -21.15
CA TRP A 21 2.92 -8.34 -21.37
C TRP A 21 2.29 -8.00 -21.93
N ALA A 22 2.61 -7.75 -22.01
CA ALA A 22 1.97 -7.45 -22.25
C ALA A 22 1.29 -7.68 -22.83
N GLY A 23 1.25 -7.96 -23.10
CA GLY A 23 0.50 -8.14 -23.55
C GLY A 23 -0.17 -8.75 -23.82
N GLY A 24 -0.12 -9.04 -23.87
CA GLY A 24 -0.85 -9.56 -24.07
C GLY A 24 -1.76 -9.92 -23.97
N PRO A 25 -2.22 -10.37 -24.12
CA PRO A 25 -3.37 -10.62 -24.15
C PRO A 25 -3.90 -10.56 -23.14
N ASP A 26 -3.84 -10.21 -22.85
CA ASP A 26 -4.36 -10.01 -22.19
C ASP A 26 -4.90 -10.13 -21.23
N GLY A 27 -5.08 -9.72 -20.99
CA GLY A 27 -5.91 -9.46 -20.06
C GLY A 27 -6.24 -10.45 -19.11
N VAL A 28 -6.08 -11.48 -19.37
CA VAL A 28 -6.42 -12.55 -18.56
C VAL A 28 -5.79 -12.52 -17.25
N VAL A 29 -4.62 -12.04 -17.22
CA VAL A 29 -3.85 -12.11 -16.03
C VAL A 29 -4.36 -11.19 -14.98
N GLU A 30 -5.05 -10.19 -15.36
CA GLU A 30 -5.43 -9.20 -14.41
C GLU A 30 -6.36 -9.68 -13.36
N GLN A 31 -7.08 -10.73 -13.64
CA GLN A 31 -8.03 -11.22 -12.69
C GLN A 31 -7.37 -11.80 -11.47
N ASP A 32 -6.14 -12.24 -11.61
CA ASP A 32 -5.44 -12.84 -10.50
C ASP A 32 -4.37 -11.94 -9.94
N THR A 33 -4.43 -10.68 -10.28
CA THR A 33 -3.40 -9.75 -9.81
C THR A 33 -3.73 -9.29 -8.40
N SER A 34 -2.77 -9.40 -7.54
CA SER A 34 -2.86 -8.83 -6.20
C SER A 34 -2.26 -7.43 -6.21
N VAL A 35 -2.78 -6.58 -5.34
CA VAL A 35 -2.30 -5.20 -5.18
C VAL A 35 -1.97 -4.99 -3.72
N ALA A 36 -0.85 -4.34 -3.45
CA ALA A 36 -0.43 -4.02 -2.09
C ALA A 36 -0.16 -2.54 -1.96
N VAL A 37 -0.43 -2.01 -0.79
CA VAL A 37 0.01 -0.68 -0.40
C VAL A 37 0.96 -0.82 0.78
N GLY A 38 1.93 0.05 0.83
CA GLY A 38 2.91 0.02 1.89
C GLY A 38 3.50 1.38 2.12
N THR A 39 4.32 1.49 3.15
CA THR A 39 4.92 2.76 3.53
C THR A 39 6.35 2.54 3.92
N GLY A 40 7.10 3.63 3.90
CA GLY A 40 8.45 3.66 4.41
C GLY A 40 8.76 5.01 5.00
N ALA A 41 9.77 5.04 5.84
CA ALA A 41 10.22 6.26 6.46
C ALA A 41 11.33 6.88 5.64
N PHE A 42 11.19 8.16 5.41
CA PHE A 42 12.20 8.98 4.76
C PHE A 42 12.60 10.06 5.74
N ILE A 43 13.52 10.94 5.37
CA ILE A 43 14.10 11.84 6.35
C ILE A 43 13.07 12.65 7.13
N ASN A 44 12.07 13.17 6.47
CA ASN A 44 11.08 14.00 7.14
C ASN A 44 9.65 13.58 6.82
N ALA A 45 9.44 12.38 6.37
CA ALA A 45 8.11 12.02 5.90
C ALA A 45 7.91 10.50 5.90
N ILE A 46 6.65 10.11 6.02
CA ILE A 46 6.23 8.76 5.70
C ILE A 46 5.69 8.83 4.28
N VAL A 47 6.20 7.95 3.43
CA VAL A 47 5.85 7.96 2.02
C VAL A 47 5.15 6.64 1.68
N GLY A 48 4.08 6.72 0.91
CA GLY A 48 3.32 5.54 0.50
C GLY A 48 3.72 5.02 -0.86
N PHE A 49 3.56 3.72 -1.03
CA PHE A 49 3.89 3.02 -2.26
C PHE A 49 2.80 2.02 -2.60
N THR A 50 2.67 1.70 -3.88
CA THR A 50 1.81 0.62 -4.33
C THR A 50 2.62 -0.32 -5.20
N ALA A 51 2.20 -1.57 -5.23
CA ALA A 51 2.80 -2.54 -6.13
C ALA A 51 1.81 -3.66 -6.40
N THR A 52 2.06 -4.40 -7.45
CA THR A 52 1.22 -5.54 -7.80
C THR A 52 2.06 -6.81 -7.85
N GLY A 53 1.39 -7.92 -7.91
CA GLY A 53 2.04 -9.22 -8.05
C GLY A 53 1.01 -10.27 -8.41
N ALA A 54 1.47 -11.44 -8.77
CA ALA A 54 0.57 -12.53 -9.11
C ALA A 54 -0.11 -13.11 -7.88
N THR A 55 0.49 -12.93 -6.71
CA THR A 55 -0.06 -13.41 -5.44
C THR A 55 0.05 -12.29 -4.43
N ASN A 56 -0.66 -12.45 -3.31
CA ASN A 56 -0.57 -11.49 -2.23
C ASN A 56 0.85 -11.40 -1.69
N ASP A 57 1.53 -12.53 -1.56
CA ASP A 57 2.90 -12.52 -1.06
C ASP A 57 3.82 -11.79 -2.01
N GLU A 58 3.64 -11.98 -3.31
CA GLU A 58 4.47 -11.30 -4.28
C GLU A 58 4.21 -9.80 -4.28
N ALA A 59 2.96 -9.40 -4.24
CA ALA A 59 2.61 -7.98 -4.20
C ALA A 59 3.19 -7.30 -2.96
N SER A 60 3.11 -7.98 -1.82
CA SER A 60 3.66 -7.46 -0.57
C SER A 60 5.18 -7.33 -0.65
N ALA A 61 5.85 -8.32 -1.22
CA ALA A 61 7.30 -8.24 -1.38
C ALA A 61 7.68 -7.12 -2.34
N ASN A 62 6.89 -6.93 -3.39
CA ASN A 62 7.18 -5.91 -4.39
C ASN A 62 6.99 -4.50 -3.84
N VAL A 63 5.99 -4.28 -2.99
CA VAL A 63 5.80 -2.95 -2.43
C VAL A 63 6.91 -2.59 -1.46
N ILE A 64 7.40 -3.57 -0.71
CA ILE A 64 8.56 -3.35 0.16
C ILE A 64 9.80 -3.05 -0.69
N ALA A 65 9.99 -3.80 -1.76
CA ALA A 65 11.14 -3.57 -2.64
C ALA A 65 11.08 -2.18 -3.28
N ALA A 66 9.90 -1.73 -3.67
CA ALA A 66 9.74 -0.41 -4.26
C ALA A 66 10.14 0.69 -3.27
N CYS A 67 9.74 0.53 -2.02
CA CYS A 67 10.08 1.46 -0.96
C CYS A 67 11.60 1.48 -0.74
N GLN A 68 12.20 0.31 -0.66
CA GLN A 68 13.65 0.20 -0.44
C GLN A 68 14.43 0.78 -1.61
N ALA A 69 13.97 0.54 -2.83
CA ALA A 69 14.64 1.06 -4.01
C ALA A 69 14.60 2.59 -4.05
N ALA A 70 13.59 3.18 -3.45
CA ALA A 70 13.46 4.63 -3.36
C ALA A 70 14.26 5.23 -2.21
N GLY A 71 14.91 4.39 -1.41
CA GLY A 71 15.71 4.88 -0.30
C GLY A 71 15.00 4.90 1.04
N GLY A 72 13.82 4.31 1.12
CA GLY A 72 13.08 4.27 2.38
C GLY A 72 13.65 3.27 3.36
N VAL A 73 13.41 3.53 4.63
CA VAL A 73 13.75 2.59 5.69
C VAL A 73 12.48 2.18 6.40
N ASN A 74 12.54 1.08 7.12
CA ASN A 74 11.37 0.53 7.81
C ASN A 74 10.21 0.34 6.83
N CYS A 75 10.51 -0.15 5.66
CA CYS A 75 9.51 -0.36 4.63
C CYS A 75 8.60 -1.51 5.01
N THR A 76 7.30 -1.31 4.91
CA THR A 76 6.32 -2.31 5.27
C THR A 76 5.27 -2.44 4.18
N ALA A 77 4.69 -3.62 4.09
CA ALA A 77 3.48 -3.83 3.31
C ALA A 77 2.33 -3.76 4.31
N ASP A 78 1.47 -2.78 4.15
CA ASP A 78 0.47 -2.49 5.16
C ASP A 78 -0.85 -3.17 4.89
N GLU A 79 -1.20 -3.34 3.63
CA GLU A 79 -2.41 -4.05 3.25
C GLU A 79 -2.23 -4.62 1.84
N VAL A 80 -2.87 -5.74 1.58
CA VAL A 80 -2.81 -6.37 0.26
C VAL A 80 -4.16 -7.03 -0.01
N THR A 81 -4.56 -7.02 -1.27
CA THR A 81 -5.83 -7.66 -1.66
C THR A 81 -5.75 -8.24 -3.06
N ASN A 82 -6.50 -9.29 -3.29
CA ASN A 82 -6.83 -9.76 -4.63
C ASN A 82 -8.34 -9.93 -4.79
N ASP A 83 -9.10 -9.25 -3.94
CA ASP A 83 -10.56 -9.39 -3.90
C ASP A 83 -11.29 -8.18 -4.44
N ASN A 84 -10.64 -7.37 -5.24
CA ASN A 84 -11.27 -6.17 -5.83
C ASN A 84 -11.73 -5.17 -4.80
N LEU A 85 -11.02 -5.09 -3.70
CA LEU A 85 -11.30 -4.10 -2.68
C LEU A 85 -10.37 -2.90 -2.84
N CYS A 86 -10.79 -1.78 -2.32
CA CYS A 86 -9.89 -0.66 -2.11
C CYS A 86 -9.05 -0.94 -0.87
N ILE A 87 -7.78 -0.58 -0.93
CA ILE A 87 -6.89 -0.72 0.22
C ILE A 87 -6.21 0.61 0.46
N ALA A 88 -5.81 0.85 1.70
CA ALA A 88 -5.19 2.11 2.06
C ALA A 88 -4.20 1.91 3.20
N SER A 89 -3.15 2.72 3.18
CA SER A 89 -2.27 2.88 4.34
C SER A 89 -2.58 4.22 4.98
N VAL A 90 -2.76 4.21 6.28
CA VAL A 90 -3.09 5.40 7.06
C VAL A 90 -1.95 5.61 8.06
N ALA A 91 -1.48 6.83 8.16
CA ALA A 91 -0.37 7.13 9.05
C ALA A 91 -0.66 8.36 9.89
N SER A 92 -0.09 8.38 11.08
CA SER A 92 -0.22 9.49 12.03
C SER A 92 1.18 9.93 12.44
N ASP A 93 1.46 11.22 12.30
CA ASP A 93 2.73 11.76 12.79
C ASP A 93 2.75 11.86 14.31
N LEU A 94 1.59 12.07 14.92
CA LEU A 94 1.55 12.23 16.37
C LEU A 94 1.91 10.97 17.12
N THR A 95 1.47 9.83 16.60
CA THR A 95 1.70 8.55 17.26
C THR A 95 2.74 7.69 16.56
N ASP A 96 3.15 8.12 15.36
CA ASP A 96 4.11 7.38 14.56
C ASP A 96 3.60 5.98 14.23
N VAL A 97 2.29 5.85 14.06
CA VAL A 97 1.64 4.59 13.75
C VAL A 97 1.22 4.57 12.30
N VAL A 98 1.43 3.43 11.66
CA VAL A 98 0.94 3.18 10.30
C VAL A 98 0.08 1.93 10.34
N ALA A 99 -1.06 1.97 9.69
CA ALA A 99 -1.96 0.84 9.63
C ALA A 99 -2.55 0.71 8.23
N GLY A 100 -2.83 -0.51 7.85
CA GLY A 100 -3.48 -0.78 6.56
C GLY A 100 -4.89 -1.26 6.76
N GLY A 101 -5.73 -1.00 5.78
CA GLY A 101 -7.11 -1.45 5.80
C GLY A 101 -7.65 -1.69 4.41
N ALA A 102 -8.78 -2.38 4.34
CA ALA A 102 -9.43 -2.73 3.09
C ALA A 102 -10.93 -2.55 3.21
N GLY A 103 -11.57 -2.19 2.12
CA GLY A 103 -13.01 -2.03 2.08
C GLY A 103 -13.48 -1.72 0.68
N PRO A 104 -14.79 -1.57 0.50
CA PRO A 104 -15.34 -1.31 -0.84
C PRO A 104 -15.02 0.10 -1.36
N THR A 105 -14.61 0.99 -0.50
CA THR A 105 -14.22 2.34 -0.90
C THR A 105 -12.96 2.72 -0.13
N VAL A 106 -12.29 3.79 -0.57
CA VAL A 106 -11.12 4.28 0.15
C VAL A 106 -11.49 4.70 1.57
N GLU A 107 -12.66 5.32 1.74
CA GLU A 107 -13.07 5.72 3.08
C GLU A 107 -13.32 4.50 3.98
N ALA A 108 -13.93 3.45 3.43
CA ALA A 108 -14.11 2.22 4.19
C ALA A 108 -12.77 1.57 4.53
N ALA A 109 -11.82 1.62 3.60
CA ALA A 109 -10.49 1.09 3.85
C ALA A 109 -9.79 1.89 4.94
N ARG A 110 -9.93 3.22 4.92
CA ARG A 110 -9.37 4.08 5.95
C ARG A 110 -9.95 3.72 7.32
N GLN A 111 -11.26 3.56 7.38
CA GLN A 111 -11.92 3.24 8.64
C GLN A 111 -11.46 1.88 9.16
N ASP A 112 -11.30 0.92 8.26
CA ASP A 112 -10.82 -0.41 8.62
C ASP A 112 -9.40 -0.31 9.19
N ALA A 113 -8.54 0.51 8.57
CA ALA A 113 -7.17 0.70 9.07
C ALA A 113 -7.18 1.29 10.48
N LEU A 114 -8.03 2.29 10.71
CA LEU A 114 -8.12 2.90 12.03
C LEU A 114 -8.61 1.90 13.08
N ASN A 115 -9.58 1.08 12.70
CA ASN A 115 -10.10 0.06 13.61
C ASN A 115 -9.06 -1.01 13.93
N LYS A 116 -8.28 -1.41 12.94
CA LYS A 116 -7.21 -2.38 13.15
C LYS A 116 -6.14 -1.85 14.08
N ALA A 117 -5.77 -0.58 13.90
CA ALA A 117 -4.76 0.04 14.75
C ALA A 117 -5.26 0.07 16.20
N MET A 118 -6.53 0.41 16.39
CA MET A 118 -7.10 0.44 17.72
C MET A 118 -7.14 -0.95 18.34
N ALA A 119 -7.53 -1.95 17.55
CA ALA A 119 -7.61 -3.33 18.03
C ALA A 119 -6.23 -3.87 18.42
N ASN A 120 -5.19 -3.38 17.79
CA ASN A 120 -3.83 -3.82 18.09
C ASN A 120 -3.21 -3.05 19.25
N GLY A 121 -3.95 -2.14 19.85
CA GLY A 121 -3.40 -1.36 20.97
C GLY A 121 -2.51 -0.20 20.54
N THR A 122 -2.52 0.12 19.26
CA THR A 122 -1.70 1.23 18.75
C THR A 122 -2.58 2.17 17.94
N PRO A 123 -3.51 2.87 18.60
CA PRO A 123 -4.45 3.72 17.88
C PRO A 123 -3.73 4.86 17.15
N GLU A 124 -4.27 5.22 16.02
CA GLU A 124 -3.75 6.34 15.26
C GLU A 124 -4.06 7.64 15.97
N GLY A 125 -3.27 8.65 15.72
CA GLY A 125 -3.54 9.97 16.27
C GLY A 125 -4.65 10.68 15.50
N ALA A 126 -5.07 11.81 16.04
CA ALA A 126 -6.13 12.59 15.41
C ALA A 126 -5.71 13.14 14.04
N ASP A 127 -4.43 13.17 13.77
CA ASP A 127 -3.89 13.66 12.51
C ASP A 127 -3.75 12.55 11.45
N ALA A 128 -4.33 11.39 11.69
CA ALA A 128 -4.19 10.27 10.77
C ALA A 128 -4.70 10.63 9.37
N VAL A 129 -3.89 10.32 8.37
CA VAL A 129 -4.26 10.59 6.98
C VAL A 129 -3.94 9.38 6.13
N VAL A 130 -4.67 9.25 5.04
CA VAL A 130 -4.36 8.24 4.04
C VAL A 130 -3.13 8.70 3.27
N VAL A 131 -2.06 7.94 3.35
CA VAL A 131 -0.82 8.30 2.64
C VAL A 131 -0.74 7.61 1.29
N VAL A 132 -1.46 6.53 1.10
CA VAL A 132 -1.55 5.86 -0.19
C VAL A 132 -2.79 5.00 -0.20
N SER A 133 -3.42 4.88 -1.34
CA SER A 133 -4.56 4.00 -1.52
C SER A 133 -4.55 3.43 -2.93
N ALA A 134 -5.21 2.31 -3.10
CA ALA A 134 -5.38 1.68 -4.38
C ALA A 134 -6.76 1.03 -4.45
N CYS A 135 -7.43 1.22 -5.56
CA CYS A 135 -8.71 0.59 -5.83
C CYS A 135 -8.63 -0.17 -7.16
N PRO A 136 -9.48 -1.16 -7.35
CA PRO A 136 -9.49 -1.89 -8.60
C PRO A 136 -9.92 -1.02 -9.76
#